data_67de8c8ef5455de02ecfc8116baf94ae
#
_entry.id   67de8c8ef5455de02ecfc8116baf94ae
#
_cell.length_a   1.000
_cell.length_b   1.000
_cell.length_c   1.000
_cell.angle_alpha   90.00
_cell.angle_beta   90.00
_cell.angle_gamma   90.00
#
_symmetry.space_group_name_H-M   'P 1'
#
loop_
_entity.id
_entity.type
_entity.pdbx_description
1 polymer ?
#
loop_
_entity_poly.entity_id
_entity_poly.type
_entity_poly.pdbx_seq_one_letter_code
_entity_poly.pdbx_strand_id
1 'polypeptide(L)'
;MIKFGGVAVDRVTMLNAEVEVVTSQGKRSVGKGSMPLGNIWAFPSKTMVYDKTLGAMKAIAESCRAVYAKTKTSGHPIEITWELEKELLSNAEAEGRKLNLDDPIPPLATLVCASPFDAALHDAYGKAHQLNCYHTYGGEFLDNDLGRFLGSDFKGVKIEDHVMKEPVASLPLYHLVGALDPLFSQDVLKPVGDGLPETLGEWVLFNGLTHLKIKLNGDDLGWDVGRVVGVEKAVEVAQKQRGQSTWHYSLDFNEKCKNVEYLLEFLEQVKEKSPAAFSRIAYIEQPTGRDLKASRANVMHAASKQIPVVIDESLLDLESLLMAREMGYTGAALKA
;
A
#
# COMPACT_ATOMS: atom_id res chain seq x y z
N MET A 1 -9.01 -15.75 7.73
CA MET A 1 -9.24 -15.55 6.28
C MET A 1 -9.58 -14.09 6.08
N ILE A 2 -8.93 -13.39 5.17
CA ILE A 2 -9.24 -12.01 4.82
C ILE A 2 -9.83 -11.96 3.40
N LYS A 3 -10.85 -11.12 3.16
CA LYS A 3 -11.41 -10.89 1.82
C LYS A 3 -11.18 -9.44 1.41
N PHE A 4 -10.56 -9.25 0.25
CA PHE A 4 -10.41 -7.96 -0.42
C PHE A 4 -10.43 -8.15 -1.94
N GLY A 5 -10.86 -7.12 -2.67
CA GLY A 5 -10.95 -7.18 -4.12
C GLY A 5 -11.79 -8.37 -4.65
N GLY A 6 -12.80 -8.83 -3.89
CA GLY A 6 -13.63 -9.98 -4.24
C GLY A 6 -13.00 -11.36 -4.02
N VAL A 7 -11.74 -11.44 -3.55
CA VAL A 7 -10.99 -12.69 -3.34
C VAL A 7 -10.73 -12.92 -1.84
N ALA A 8 -10.98 -14.15 -1.37
CA ALA A 8 -10.64 -14.59 -0.03
C ALA A 8 -9.23 -15.17 0.00
N VAL A 9 -8.42 -14.72 0.96
CA VAL A 9 -7.03 -15.13 1.16
C VAL A 9 -6.90 -15.80 2.52
N ASP A 10 -6.38 -17.01 2.54
CA ASP A 10 -6.19 -17.83 3.75
C ASP A 10 -4.72 -18.13 4.05
N ARG A 11 -3.84 -17.73 3.15
CA ARG A 11 -2.39 -17.95 3.27
C ARG A 11 -1.60 -16.81 2.65
N VAL A 12 -0.39 -16.59 3.15
CA VAL A 12 0.56 -15.63 2.60
C VAL A 12 1.97 -16.21 2.61
N THR A 13 2.75 -15.89 1.58
CA THR A 13 4.19 -16.21 1.54
C THR A 13 4.97 -14.95 1.91
N MET A 14 5.81 -15.04 2.93
CA MET A 14 6.71 -13.95 3.33
C MET A 14 8.03 -14.06 2.58
N LEU A 15 8.48 -12.97 1.99
CA LEU A 15 9.84 -12.80 1.48
C LEU A 15 10.66 -12.05 2.53
N ASN A 16 11.69 -12.69 3.06
CA ASN A 16 12.65 -12.06 3.95
C ASN A 16 13.97 -11.92 3.21
N ALA A 17 14.54 -10.73 3.19
CA ALA A 17 15.82 -10.41 2.59
C ALA A 17 16.85 -9.98 3.64
N GLU A 18 18.09 -10.40 3.44
CA GLU A 18 19.25 -9.88 4.17
C GLU A 18 20.24 -9.31 3.14
N VAL A 19 20.68 -8.07 3.35
CA VAL A 19 21.63 -7.37 2.48
C VAL A 19 22.85 -6.97 3.30
N GLU A 20 24.04 -7.38 2.86
CA GLU A 20 25.32 -6.88 3.41
C GLU A 20 25.80 -5.70 2.58
N VAL A 21 26.13 -4.60 3.23
CA VAL A 21 26.81 -3.45 2.64
C VAL A 21 28.24 -3.36 3.12
N VAL A 22 29.11 -2.82 2.27
CA VAL A 22 30.50 -2.52 2.59
C VAL A 22 30.77 -1.07 2.27
N THR A 23 31.12 -0.25 3.28
CA THR A 23 31.45 1.17 3.07
C THR A 23 32.80 1.31 2.37
N SER A 24 33.09 2.52 1.84
CA SER A 24 34.39 2.87 1.26
C SER A 24 35.55 2.68 2.25
N GLN A 25 35.29 2.71 3.55
CA GLN A 25 36.27 2.46 4.62
C GLN A 25 36.37 0.97 5.02
N GLY A 26 35.68 0.07 4.30
CA GLY A 26 35.69 -1.37 4.56
C GLY A 26 34.81 -1.83 5.72
N LYS A 27 34.02 -0.97 6.33
CA LYS A 27 33.07 -1.33 7.39
C LYS A 27 31.92 -2.13 6.78
N ARG A 28 31.58 -3.28 7.39
CA ARG A 28 30.49 -4.17 6.97
C ARG A 28 29.28 -4.02 7.88
N SER A 29 28.10 -4.12 7.32
CA SER A 29 26.84 -4.15 8.07
C SER A 29 25.80 -4.95 7.31
N VAL A 30 24.92 -5.62 8.06
CA VAL A 30 23.82 -6.44 7.51
C VAL A 30 22.50 -5.83 7.93
N GLY A 31 21.65 -5.61 6.94
CA GLY A 31 20.27 -5.15 7.12
C GLY A 31 19.27 -6.23 6.75
N LYS A 32 18.03 -6.04 7.22
CA LYS A 32 16.91 -6.97 7.03
C LYS A 32 15.71 -6.23 6.49
N GLY A 33 15.02 -6.87 5.54
CA GLY A 33 13.75 -6.41 4.99
C GLY A 33 12.78 -7.56 4.83
N SER A 34 11.49 -7.28 4.87
CA SER A 34 10.44 -8.30 4.78
C SER A 34 9.21 -7.77 4.08
N MET A 35 8.63 -8.57 3.18
CA MET A 35 7.41 -8.22 2.45
C MET A 35 6.56 -9.47 2.20
N PRO A 36 5.22 -9.43 2.41
CA PRO A 36 4.35 -10.48 1.92
C PRO A 36 4.26 -10.46 0.39
N LEU A 37 4.46 -11.61 -0.26
CA LEU A 37 4.23 -11.77 -1.70
C LEU A 37 2.72 -11.86 -1.97
N GLY A 38 2.05 -10.71 -1.92
CA GLY A 38 0.60 -10.58 -2.11
C GLY A 38 0.21 -10.69 -3.58
N ASN A 39 0.36 -11.86 -4.20
CA ASN A 39 0.09 -12.07 -5.62
C ASN A 39 -1.34 -11.73 -6.04
N ILE A 40 -2.33 -11.97 -5.19
CA ILE A 40 -3.74 -11.56 -5.47
C ILE A 40 -3.85 -10.06 -5.71
N TRP A 41 -3.07 -9.25 -5.00
CA TRP A 41 -3.06 -7.79 -5.10
C TRP A 41 -2.06 -7.29 -6.14
N ALA A 42 -0.82 -7.77 -6.10
CA ALA A 42 0.26 -7.27 -6.95
C ALA A 42 0.23 -7.86 -8.36
N PHE A 43 -0.26 -9.10 -8.50
CA PHE A 43 -0.35 -9.81 -9.78
C PHE A 43 -1.74 -10.44 -9.97
N PRO A 44 -2.83 -9.64 -9.97
CA PRO A 44 -4.16 -10.17 -10.22
C PRO A 44 -4.24 -10.72 -11.66
N SER A 45 -4.79 -11.92 -11.82
CA SER A 45 -4.99 -12.56 -13.12
C SER A 45 -6.38 -13.20 -13.16
N LYS A 46 -7.01 -13.17 -14.34
CA LYS A 46 -8.26 -13.90 -14.63
C LYS A 46 -8.00 -15.24 -15.29
N THR A 47 -6.81 -15.46 -15.80
CA THR A 47 -6.39 -16.63 -16.59
C THR A 47 -5.51 -17.58 -15.79
N MET A 48 -4.74 -17.07 -14.84
CA MET A 48 -3.79 -17.85 -14.06
C MET A 48 -4.28 -18.10 -12.63
N VAL A 49 -4.04 -19.32 -12.14
CA VAL A 49 -4.33 -19.70 -10.75
C VAL A 49 -3.34 -19.08 -9.76
N TYR A 50 -3.73 -19.03 -8.50
CA TYR A 50 -2.95 -18.48 -7.38
C TYR A 50 -1.48 -18.96 -7.37
N ASP A 51 -1.27 -20.27 -7.48
CA ASP A 51 0.09 -20.83 -7.39
C ASP A 51 0.98 -20.47 -8.59
N LYS A 52 0.39 -20.20 -9.77
CA LYS A 52 1.14 -19.77 -10.96
C LYS A 52 1.65 -18.33 -10.80
N THR A 53 0.80 -17.40 -10.36
CA THR A 53 1.20 -16.01 -10.10
C THR A 53 2.16 -15.90 -8.90
N LEU A 54 1.96 -16.68 -7.83
CA LEU A 54 2.90 -16.74 -6.71
C LEU A 54 4.25 -17.33 -7.13
N GLY A 55 4.25 -18.37 -7.97
CA GLY A 55 5.46 -18.95 -8.54
C GLY A 55 6.27 -17.95 -9.34
N ALA A 56 5.59 -17.13 -10.15
CA ALA A 56 6.22 -16.03 -10.89
C ALA A 56 6.85 -15.00 -9.94
N MET A 57 6.13 -14.56 -8.91
CA MET A 57 6.69 -13.61 -7.93
C MET A 57 7.90 -14.18 -7.19
N LYS A 58 7.92 -15.48 -6.88
CA LYS A 58 9.12 -16.14 -6.31
C LYS A 58 10.31 -16.10 -7.27
N ALA A 59 10.09 -16.35 -8.56
CA ALA A 59 11.14 -16.25 -9.58
C ALA A 59 11.66 -14.81 -9.72
N ILE A 60 10.79 -13.81 -9.68
CA ILE A 60 11.17 -12.40 -9.66
C ILE A 60 12.02 -12.08 -8.42
N ALA A 61 11.63 -12.56 -7.24
CA ALA A 61 12.39 -12.34 -6.01
C ALA A 61 13.82 -12.90 -6.10
N GLU A 62 13.99 -14.09 -6.69
CA GLU A 62 15.33 -14.63 -6.95
C GLU A 62 16.11 -13.82 -7.98
N SER A 63 15.45 -13.27 -8.99
CA SER A 63 16.05 -12.34 -9.94
C SER A 63 16.48 -11.05 -9.25
N CYS A 64 15.66 -10.46 -8.39
CA CYS A 64 16.00 -9.29 -7.59
C CYS A 64 17.25 -9.58 -6.73
N ARG A 65 17.27 -10.71 -6.01
CA ARG A 65 18.45 -11.14 -5.24
C ARG A 65 19.72 -11.17 -6.09
N ALA A 66 19.63 -11.69 -7.31
CA ALA A 66 20.78 -11.77 -8.20
C ALA A 66 21.27 -10.38 -8.67
N VAL A 67 20.35 -9.44 -8.93
CA VAL A 67 20.67 -8.05 -9.31
C VAL A 67 21.36 -7.33 -8.16
N TYR A 68 20.78 -7.35 -6.95
CA TYR A 68 21.38 -6.73 -5.77
C TYR A 68 22.75 -7.34 -5.43
N ALA A 69 22.93 -8.65 -5.55
CA ALA A 69 24.21 -9.32 -5.28
C ALA A 69 25.32 -9.01 -6.29
N LYS A 70 24.97 -8.65 -7.52
CA LYS A 70 25.94 -8.36 -8.60
C LYS A 70 26.28 -6.89 -8.74
N THR A 71 25.45 -6.00 -8.20
CA THR A 71 25.63 -4.56 -8.38
C THR A 71 26.97 -4.11 -7.83
N LYS A 72 27.58 -3.18 -8.56
CA LYS A 72 28.77 -2.44 -8.12
C LYS A 72 28.46 -0.96 -7.90
N THR A 73 27.18 -0.60 -8.04
CA THR A 73 26.72 0.76 -7.77
C THR A 73 26.95 1.06 -6.30
N SER A 74 27.48 2.25 -6.03
CA SER A 74 27.75 2.76 -4.68
C SER A 74 27.07 4.10 -4.52
N GLY A 75 26.70 4.44 -3.28
CA GLY A 75 25.99 5.67 -2.94
C GLY A 75 24.97 5.44 -1.84
N HIS A 76 24.05 6.36 -1.71
CA HIS A 76 22.90 6.21 -0.83
C HIS A 76 21.94 5.12 -1.37
N PRO A 77 21.21 4.38 -0.50
CA PRO A 77 20.23 3.35 -0.94
C PRO A 77 19.26 3.83 -2.02
N ILE A 78 18.72 5.05 -1.92
CA ILE A 78 17.86 5.64 -2.96
C ILE A 78 18.54 5.66 -4.33
N GLU A 79 19.81 6.05 -4.39
CA GLU A 79 20.57 6.13 -5.64
C GLU A 79 20.84 4.74 -6.19
N ILE A 80 21.19 3.80 -5.33
CA ILE A 80 21.44 2.40 -5.72
C ILE A 80 20.16 1.80 -6.29
N THR A 81 19.05 1.87 -5.57
CA THR A 81 17.78 1.29 -6.02
C THR A 81 17.28 1.95 -7.31
N TRP A 82 17.41 3.26 -7.43
CA TRP A 82 17.07 3.98 -8.67
C TRP A 82 17.83 3.43 -9.89
N GLU A 83 19.12 3.18 -9.77
CA GLU A 83 19.92 2.61 -10.87
C GLU A 83 19.52 1.17 -11.20
N LEU A 84 19.10 0.39 -10.20
CA LEU A 84 18.73 -1.02 -10.39
C LEU A 84 17.31 -1.21 -10.95
N GLU A 85 16.40 -0.25 -10.73
CA GLU A 85 14.98 -0.42 -11.05
C GLU A 85 14.72 -0.84 -12.50
N LYS A 86 15.39 -0.21 -13.46
CA LYS A 86 15.25 -0.54 -14.89
C LYS A 86 15.66 -1.99 -15.20
N GLU A 87 16.73 -2.47 -14.56
CA GLU A 87 17.18 -3.86 -14.72
C GLU A 87 16.18 -4.82 -14.06
N LEU A 88 15.67 -4.48 -12.89
CA LEU A 88 14.67 -5.29 -12.17
C LEU A 88 13.39 -5.48 -13.02
N LEU A 89 12.87 -4.41 -13.61
CA LEU A 89 11.68 -4.47 -14.47
C LEU A 89 11.94 -5.28 -15.75
N SER A 90 13.08 -5.07 -16.41
CA SER A 90 13.47 -5.82 -17.62
C SER A 90 13.65 -7.32 -17.34
N ASN A 91 14.23 -7.66 -16.18
CA ASN A 91 14.41 -9.06 -15.78
C ASN A 91 13.07 -9.74 -15.46
N ALA A 92 12.11 -9.01 -14.87
CA ALA A 92 10.77 -9.53 -14.64
C ALA A 92 10.06 -9.89 -15.94
N GLU A 93 10.17 -9.06 -16.99
CA GLU A 93 9.64 -9.38 -18.32
C GLU A 93 10.31 -10.65 -18.90
N ALA A 94 11.63 -10.78 -18.73
CA ALA A 94 12.36 -11.97 -19.19
C ALA A 94 11.91 -13.24 -18.44
N GLU A 95 11.70 -13.17 -17.13
CA GLU A 95 11.16 -14.29 -16.34
C GLU A 95 9.72 -14.64 -16.77
N GLY A 96 8.88 -13.65 -17.08
CA GLY A 96 7.53 -13.90 -17.61
C GLY A 96 7.54 -14.71 -18.90
N ARG A 97 8.44 -14.37 -19.84
CA ARG A 97 8.63 -15.13 -21.09
C ARG A 97 9.15 -16.54 -20.81
N LYS A 98 10.14 -16.69 -19.94
CA LYS A 98 10.73 -18.00 -19.56
C LYS A 98 9.71 -18.94 -18.91
N LEU A 99 8.81 -18.42 -18.10
CA LEU A 99 7.77 -19.17 -17.41
C LEU A 99 6.53 -19.41 -18.28
N ASN A 100 6.49 -18.92 -19.52
CA ASN A 100 5.34 -18.97 -20.42
C ASN A 100 4.05 -18.55 -19.72
N LEU A 101 4.04 -17.33 -19.15
CA LEU A 101 2.88 -16.80 -18.45
C LEU A 101 1.84 -16.33 -19.48
N ASP A 102 0.55 -16.53 -19.14
CA ASP A 102 -0.59 -16.10 -19.97
C ASP A 102 -0.80 -14.58 -19.93
N ASP A 103 -0.47 -13.96 -18.78
CA ASP A 103 -0.51 -12.51 -18.60
C ASP A 103 0.92 -11.97 -18.35
N PRO A 104 1.23 -10.75 -18.79
CA PRO A 104 2.51 -10.10 -18.45
C PRO A 104 2.61 -9.85 -16.96
N ILE A 105 3.82 -9.89 -16.42
CA ILE A 105 4.09 -9.55 -15.02
C ILE A 105 3.84 -8.05 -14.82
N PRO A 106 2.92 -7.64 -13.92
CA PRO A 106 2.70 -6.24 -13.64
C PRO A 106 3.94 -5.59 -12.99
N PRO A 107 4.28 -4.33 -13.32
CA PRO A 107 5.38 -3.62 -12.66
C PRO A 107 5.25 -3.64 -11.12
N LEU A 108 4.03 -3.48 -10.60
CA LEU A 108 3.76 -3.55 -9.16
C LEU A 108 4.24 -4.87 -8.53
N ALA A 109 4.08 -6.01 -9.22
CA ALA A 109 4.55 -7.30 -8.73
C ALA A 109 6.08 -7.34 -8.60
N THR A 110 6.79 -6.70 -9.54
CA THR A 110 8.25 -6.56 -9.50
C THR A 110 8.69 -5.68 -8.35
N LEU A 111 8.05 -4.51 -8.17
CA LEU A 111 8.36 -3.58 -7.08
C LEU A 111 8.10 -4.21 -5.71
N VAL A 112 7.01 -4.94 -5.54
CA VAL A 112 6.73 -5.72 -4.32
C VAL A 112 7.81 -6.76 -4.03
N CYS A 113 8.34 -7.44 -5.05
CA CYS A 113 9.43 -8.41 -4.88
C CYS A 113 10.78 -7.73 -4.59
N ALA A 114 11.00 -6.50 -5.06
CA ALA A 114 12.22 -5.73 -4.83
C ALA A 114 12.24 -5.03 -3.45
N SER A 115 11.07 -4.63 -2.93
CA SER A 115 10.97 -3.80 -1.72
C SER A 115 11.67 -4.36 -0.48
N PRO A 116 11.68 -5.69 -0.17
CA PRO A 116 12.43 -6.18 0.99
C PRO A 116 13.95 -6.07 0.82
N PHE A 117 14.45 -6.07 -0.40
CA PHE A 117 15.89 -5.84 -0.65
C PHE A 117 16.24 -4.37 -0.45
N ASP A 118 15.38 -3.46 -0.91
CA ASP A 118 15.53 -2.03 -0.69
C ASP A 118 15.46 -1.68 0.80
N ALA A 119 14.47 -2.19 1.52
CA ALA A 119 14.35 -2.02 2.97
C ALA A 119 15.58 -2.56 3.71
N ALA A 120 16.09 -3.75 3.32
CA ALA A 120 17.29 -4.34 3.90
C ALA A 120 18.54 -3.49 3.60
N LEU A 121 18.63 -2.89 2.39
CA LEU A 121 19.72 -2.01 2.01
C LEU A 121 19.72 -0.72 2.87
N HIS A 122 18.55 -0.10 3.08
CA HIS A 122 18.41 1.06 3.97
C HIS A 122 18.77 0.74 5.42
N ASP A 123 18.31 -0.41 5.93
CA ASP A 123 18.64 -0.87 7.27
C ASP A 123 20.14 -1.13 7.44
N ALA A 124 20.77 -1.79 6.45
CA ALA A 124 22.23 -2.01 6.45
C ALA A 124 23.01 -0.71 6.38
N TYR A 125 22.57 0.24 5.56
CA TYR A 125 23.20 1.55 5.41
C TYR A 125 23.16 2.35 6.71
N GLY A 126 21.98 2.47 7.33
CA GLY A 126 21.85 3.14 8.63
C GLY A 126 22.75 2.51 9.71
N LYS A 127 22.77 1.17 9.81
CA LYS A 127 23.67 0.44 10.74
C LYS A 127 25.14 0.67 10.44
N ALA A 128 25.54 0.74 9.17
CA ALA A 128 26.93 1.03 8.79
C ALA A 128 27.38 2.41 9.29
N HIS A 129 26.48 3.39 9.26
CA HIS A 129 26.71 4.75 9.76
C HIS A 129 26.40 4.93 11.26
N GLN A 130 25.86 3.90 11.95
CA GLN A 130 25.41 3.94 13.35
C GLN A 130 24.29 4.96 13.58
N LEU A 131 23.41 5.12 12.58
CA LEU A 131 22.27 6.02 12.57
C LEU A 131 20.97 5.26 12.30
N ASN A 132 19.87 5.85 12.68
CA ASN A 132 18.59 5.48 12.08
C ASN A 132 18.62 5.88 10.60
N CYS A 133 18.24 4.97 9.68
CA CYS A 133 18.29 5.24 8.24
C CYS A 133 17.50 6.51 7.84
N TYR A 134 16.47 6.89 8.58
CA TYR A 134 15.74 8.14 8.35
C TYR A 134 16.57 9.41 8.60
N HIS A 135 17.69 9.32 9.30
CA HIS A 135 18.62 10.43 9.49
C HIS A 135 19.72 10.49 8.41
N THR A 136 19.61 9.68 7.37
CA THR A 136 20.59 9.63 6.28
C THR A 136 20.11 10.33 4.98
N TYR A 137 19.06 11.12 5.03
CA TYR A 137 18.52 11.82 3.86
C TYR A 137 19.10 13.23 3.66
N GLY A 138 20.06 13.64 4.49
CA GLY A 138 20.76 14.90 4.34
C GLY A 138 21.85 14.87 3.28
N GLY A 139 22.29 16.08 2.85
CA GLY A 139 23.31 16.24 1.81
C GLY A 139 24.71 15.69 2.16
N GLU A 140 24.93 15.23 3.40
CA GLU A 140 26.14 14.50 3.79
C GLU A 140 26.11 13.01 3.39
N PHE A 141 24.93 12.47 3.07
CA PHE A 141 24.73 11.07 2.70
C PHE A 141 24.17 10.89 1.29
N LEU A 142 23.37 11.85 0.81
CA LEU A 142 22.70 11.83 -0.47
C LEU A 142 23.21 12.98 -1.35
N ASP A 143 24.04 12.66 -2.33
CA ASP A 143 24.70 13.65 -3.19
C ASP A 143 23.73 14.29 -4.20
N ASN A 144 22.74 13.55 -4.68
CA ASN A 144 21.83 13.99 -5.72
C ASN A 144 20.59 14.70 -5.16
N ASP A 145 20.15 15.72 -5.87
CA ASP A 145 18.87 16.38 -5.66
C ASP A 145 17.71 15.61 -6.35
N LEU A 146 16.47 16.04 -6.10
CA LEU A 146 15.29 15.43 -6.71
C LEU A 146 15.24 15.57 -8.23
N GLY A 147 16.01 16.48 -8.82
CA GLY A 147 16.11 16.65 -10.27
C GLY A 147 16.65 15.41 -10.96
N ARG A 148 17.53 14.63 -10.30
CA ARG A 148 18.00 13.34 -10.82
C ARG A 148 16.88 12.30 -10.97
N PHE A 149 15.97 12.27 -10.02
CA PHE A 149 14.94 11.24 -9.91
C PHE A 149 13.61 11.64 -10.57
N LEU A 150 13.25 12.92 -10.50
CA LEU A 150 11.93 13.41 -10.89
C LEU A 150 11.96 14.39 -12.11
N GLY A 151 13.17 14.69 -12.60
CA GLY A 151 13.33 15.56 -13.77
C GLY A 151 13.69 17.01 -13.44
N SER A 152 13.93 17.80 -14.51
CA SER A 152 14.53 19.15 -14.42
C SER A 152 13.78 20.15 -13.54
N ASP A 153 12.47 19.98 -13.41
CA ASP A 153 11.61 20.87 -12.59
C ASP A 153 11.91 20.78 -11.09
N PHE A 154 12.56 19.69 -10.68
CA PHE A 154 12.96 19.43 -9.29
C PHE A 154 14.45 19.69 -9.04
N LYS A 155 15.15 20.32 -9.99
CA LYS A 155 16.56 20.63 -9.83
C LYS A 155 16.79 21.60 -8.68
N GLY A 156 17.72 21.24 -7.79
CA GLY A 156 18.05 21.99 -6.58
C GLY A 156 17.13 21.70 -5.39
N VAL A 157 16.09 20.90 -5.56
CA VAL A 157 15.21 20.47 -4.47
C VAL A 157 15.81 19.25 -3.79
N LYS A 158 16.03 19.31 -2.48
CA LYS A 158 16.64 18.24 -1.71
C LYS A 158 15.60 17.50 -0.87
N ILE A 159 15.80 16.21 -0.64
CA ILE A 159 14.90 15.41 0.20
C ILE A 159 14.85 15.95 1.63
N GLU A 160 16.00 16.36 2.17
CA GLU A 160 16.11 16.91 3.55
C GLU A 160 15.19 18.12 3.81
N ASP A 161 14.83 18.88 2.77
CA ASP A 161 13.91 20.02 2.88
C ASP A 161 12.44 19.61 3.03
N HIS A 162 12.12 18.33 2.78
CA HIS A 162 10.75 17.79 2.72
C HIS A 162 10.48 16.68 3.73
N VAL A 163 11.49 16.26 4.48
CA VAL A 163 11.35 15.27 5.55
C VAL A 163 11.50 15.92 6.92
N MET A 164 10.84 15.37 7.91
CA MET A 164 10.99 15.84 9.29
C MET A 164 12.40 15.51 9.80
N LYS A 165 13.06 16.47 10.45
CA LYS A 165 14.38 16.26 11.08
C LYS A 165 14.32 15.18 12.15
N GLU A 166 13.27 15.20 12.96
CA GLU A 166 13.02 14.19 13.99
C GLU A 166 11.74 13.41 13.65
N PRO A 167 11.80 12.08 13.67
CA PRO A 167 10.60 11.27 13.48
C PRO A 167 9.56 11.54 14.56
N VAL A 168 8.28 11.50 14.22
CA VAL A 168 7.22 11.57 15.21
C VAL A 168 7.28 10.35 16.14
N ALA A 169 7.02 10.57 17.43
CA ALA A 169 7.12 9.51 18.45
C ALA A 169 6.11 8.37 18.24
N SER A 170 4.95 8.66 17.63
CA SER A 170 3.93 7.66 17.32
C SER A 170 3.08 8.10 16.14
N LEU A 171 2.58 7.12 15.40
CA LEU A 171 1.62 7.31 14.30
C LEU A 171 0.32 6.56 14.63
N PRO A 172 -0.85 7.10 14.24
CA PRO A 172 -2.09 6.35 14.31
C PRO A 172 -2.01 5.10 13.43
N LEU A 173 -2.48 3.97 13.95
CA LEU A 173 -2.60 2.74 13.20
C LEU A 173 -3.95 2.70 12.48
N TYR A 174 -3.96 2.56 11.16
CA TYR A 174 -5.16 2.20 10.41
C TYR A 174 -5.42 0.70 10.59
N HIS A 175 -6.40 0.38 11.43
CA HIS A 175 -6.85 -1.00 11.60
C HIS A 175 -7.70 -1.42 10.40
N LEU A 176 -7.30 -2.53 9.76
CA LEU A 176 -8.03 -3.08 8.63
C LEU A 176 -9.34 -3.74 9.10
N VAL A 177 -10.45 -3.31 8.54
CA VAL A 177 -11.77 -3.94 8.69
C VAL A 177 -12.06 -4.67 7.38
N GLY A 178 -11.75 -5.96 7.33
CA GLY A 178 -11.96 -6.81 6.16
C GLY A 178 -13.45 -6.98 5.83
N ALA A 179 -13.75 -7.30 4.58
CA ALA A 179 -15.14 -7.44 4.14
C ALA A 179 -15.92 -8.56 4.85
N LEU A 180 -15.22 -9.56 5.41
CA LEU A 180 -15.82 -10.68 6.15
C LEU A 180 -15.64 -10.58 7.66
N ASP A 181 -14.98 -9.54 8.17
CA ASP A 181 -14.71 -9.42 9.59
C ASP A 181 -16.01 -9.17 10.37
N PRO A 182 -16.23 -9.87 11.50
CA PRO A 182 -17.40 -9.66 12.34
C PRO A 182 -17.43 -8.24 12.92
N LEU A 183 -18.56 -7.55 12.77
CA LEU A 183 -18.80 -6.25 13.38
C LEU A 183 -19.39 -6.40 14.78
N PHE A 184 -20.29 -7.37 14.94
CA PHE A 184 -21.07 -7.64 16.14
C PHE A 184 -20.97 -9.10 16.54
N SER A 185 -21.31 -9.44 17.80
CA SER A 185 -21.22 -10.80 18.33
C SER A 185 -22.04 -11.83 17.52
N GLN A 186 -23.19 -11.44 16.97
CA GLN A 186 -24.00 -12.32 16.11
C GLN A 186 -23.35 -12.65 14.76
N ASP A 187 -22.32 -11.88 14.34
CA ASP A 187 -21.60 -12.13 13.10
C ASP A 187 -20.50 -13.20 13.28
N VAL A 188 -20.18 -13.54 14.53
CA VAL A 188 -19.16 -14.55 14.87
C VAL A 188 -19.76 -15.94 14.74
N LEU A 189 -19.64 -16.53 13.54
CA LEU A 189 -20.16 -17.88 13.28
C LEU A 189 -19.33 -18.96 13.95
N LYS A 190 -18.03 -18.78 14.05
CA LYS A 190 -17.08 -19.72 14.66
C LYS A 190 -15.98 -18.93 15.37
N PRO A 191 -16.00 -18.86 16.69
CA PRO A 191 -14.93 -18.24 17.47
C PRO A 191 -13.56 -18.87 17.18
N VAL A 192 -12.51 -18.04 17.12
CA VAL A 192 -11.13 -18.52 17.01
C VAL A 192 -10.65 -19.09 18.34
N GLY A 193 -11.02 -18.44 19.45
CA GLY A 193 -10.75 -18.92 20.80
C GLY A 193 -9.28 -18.81 21.21
N ASP A 194 -8.53 -17.90 20.61
CA ASP A 194 -7.11 -17.64 20.89
C ASP A 194 -6.88 -16.57 21.98
N GLY A 195 -7.95 -16.07 22.58
CA GLY A 195 -7.92 -15.02 23.61
C GLY A 195 -7.83 -13.60 23.05
N LEU A 196 -7.87 -13.43 21.73
CA LEU A 196 -7.93 -12.12 21.06
C LEU A 196 -9.38 -11.70 20.78
N PRO A 197 -9.63 -10.42 20.53
CA PRO A 197 -10.94 -9.93 20.13
C PRO A 197 -11.50 -10.62 18.88
N GLU A 198 -12.80 -10.89 18.88
CA GLU A 198 -13.50 -11.52 17.77
C GLU A 198 -14.30 -10.52 16.92
N THR A 199 -14.70 -9.38 17.50
CA THR A 199 -15.51 -8.36 16.84
C THR A 199 -14.79 -7.02 16.72
N LEU A 200 -15.24 -6.18 15.78
CA LEU A 200 -14.67 -4.86 15.59
C LEU A 200 -14.74 -4.00 16.86
N GLY A 201 -15.89 -4.02 17.57
CA GLY A 201 -16.03 -3.26 18.82
C GLY A 201 -15.01 -3.68 19.89
N GLU A 202 -14.76 -4.99 20.02
CA GLU A 202 -13.74 -5.53 20.94
C GLU A 202 -12.32 -5.10 20.51
N TRP A 203 -11.99 -5.13 19.22
CA TRP A 203 -10.70 -4.63 18.72
C TRP A 203 -10.49 -3.15 18.98
N VAL A 204 -11.55 -2.32 18.83
CA VAL A 204 -11.49 -0.89 19.17
C VAL A 204 -11.18 -0.68 20.64
N LEU A 205 -11.80 -1.47 21.54
CA LEU A 205 -11.54 -1.40 22.98
C LEU A 205 -10.13 -1.92 23.32
N PHE A 206 -9.72 -3.03 22.74
CA PHE A 206 -8.46 -3.70 23.04
C PHE A 206 -7.23 -2.87 22.63
N ASN A 207 -7.23 -2.34 21.40
CA ASN A 207 -6.11 -1.58 20.84
C ASN A 207 -6.24 -0.06 20.93
N GLY A 208 -7.37 0.44 21.42
CA GLY A 208 -7.58 1.88 21.48
C GLY A 208 -7.69 2.56 20.09
N LEU A 209 -8.24 1.86 19.10
CA LEU A 209 -8.26 2.29 17.71
C LEU A 209 -9.03 3.59 17.49
N THR A 210 -8.48 4.47 16.65
CA THR A 210 -9.13 5.71 16.21
C THR A 210 -9.15 5.87 14.69
N HIS A 211 -8.43 5.01 13.96
CA HIS A 211 -8.38 5.03 12.50
C HIS A 211 -8.66 3.62 11.97
N LEU A 212 -9.62 3.51 11.07
CA LEU A 212 -10.06 2.22 10.52
C LEU A 212 -10.10 2.28 9.00
N LYS A 213 -9.53 1.27 8.36
CA LYS A 213 -9.57 1.09 6.91
C LYS A 213 -10.64 0.06 6.57
N ILE A 214 -11.74 0.50 5.95
CA ILE A 214 -12.90 -0.33 5.64
C ILE A 214 -12.76 -0.90 4.23
N LYS A 215 -12.70 -2.23 4.11
CA LYS A 215 -12.72 -2.91 2.81
C LYS A 215 -14.13 -3.03 2.28
N LEU A 216 -14.31 -2.62 1.02
CA LEU A 216 -15.56 -2.61 0.27
C LEU A 216 -15.46 -3.53 -0.96
N ASN A 217 -16.59 -3.91 -1.53
CA ASN A 217 -16.64 -4.83 -2.66
C ASN A 217 -16.65 -4.12 -4.03
N GLY A 218 -17.30 -2.94 -4.14
CA GLY A 218 -17.38 -2.16 -5.37
C GLY A 218 -18.34 -2.72 -6.44
N ASP A 219 -19.11 -3.75 -6.12
CA ASP A 219 -20.03 -4.46 -7.03
C ASP A 219 -21.46 -4.62 -6.48
N ASP A 220 -21.66 -4.39 -5.18
CA ASP A 220 -22.95 -4.36 -4.50
C ASP A 220 -23.09 -3.09 -3.66
N LEU A 221 -23.76 -2.10 -4.23
CA LEU A 221 -23.94 -0.79 -3.62
C LEU A 221 -24.65 -0.86 -2.26
N GLY A 222 -25.68 -1.70 -2.15
CA GLY A 222 -26.44 -1.86 -0.91
C GLY A 222 -25.59 -2.44 0.20
N TRP A 223 -24.78 -3.43 -0.13
CA TRP A 223 -23.85 -4.06 0.79
C TRP A 223 -22.75 -3.07 1.22
N ASP A 224 -22.11 -2.35 0.27
CA ASP A 224 -21.04 -1.40 0.56
C ASP A 224 -21.50 -0.29 1.50
N VAL A 225 -22.65 0.31 1.24
CA VAL A 225 -23.28 1.30 2.10
C VAL A 225 -23.62 0.72 3.48
N GLY A 226 -24.23 -0.48 3.49
CA GLY A 226 -24.55 -1.21 4.72
C GLY A 226 -23.31 -1.51 5.57
N ARG A 227 -22.18 -1.85 4.92
CA ARG A 227 -20.89 -2.10 5.59
C ARG A 227 -20.38 -0.88 6.32
N VAL A 228 -20.35 0.29 5.67
CA VAL A 228 -19.91 1.55 6.31
C VAL A 228 -20.81 1.94 7.46
N VAL A 229 -22.12 1.86 7.29
CA VAL A 229 -23.11 2.15 8.35
C VAL A 229 -22.97 1.18 9.53
N GLY A 230 -22.75 -0.10 9.24
CA GLY A 230 -22.52 -1.14 10.26
C GLY A 230 -21.23 -0.90 11.05
N VAL A 231 -20.14 -0.55 10.38
CA VAL A 231 -18.86 -0.20 11.03
C VAL A 231 -19.05 1.00 11.94
N GLU A 232 -19.71 2.08 11.49
CA GLU A 232 -19.98 3.25 12.32
C GLU A 232 -20.73 2.86 13.60
N LYS A 233 -21.80 2.05 13.50
CA LYS A 233 -22.57 1.60 14.67
C LYS A 233 -21.73 0.83 15.68
N ALA A 234 -20.90 -0.11 15.20
CA ALA A 234 -20.03 -0.91 16.07
C ALA A 234 -18.97 -0.04 16.77
N VAL A 235 -18.33 0.84 15.99
CA VAL A 235 -17.25 1.72 16.48
C VAL A 235 -17.79 2.77 17.45
N GLU A 236 -18.93 3.39 17.13
CA GLU A 236 -19.55 4.41 18.01
C GLU A 236 -19.82 3.88 19.42
N VAL A 237 -20.34 2.65 19.53
CA VAL A 237 -20.59 2.01 20.83
C VAL A 237 -19.28 1.84 21.62
N ALA A 238 -18.24 1.32 20.99
CA ALA A 238 -16.95 1.11 21.63
C ALA A 238 -16.26 2.44 21.99
N GLN A 239 -16.32 3.44 21.13
CA GLN A 239 -15.73 4.77 21.39
C GLN A 239 -16.44 5.51 22.52
N LYS A 240 -17.76 5.40 22.63
CA LYS A 240 -18.51 5.92 23.79
C LYS A 240 -18.03 5.32 25.11
N GLN A 241 -17.77 4.00 25.16
CA GLN A 241 -17.22 3.35 26.35
C GLN A 241 -15.82 3.87 26.71
N ARG A 242 -15.03 4.26 25.72
CA ARG A 242 -13.68 4.84 25.91
C ARG A 242 -13.71 6.34 26.22
N GLY A 243 -14.86 6.98 26.15
CA GLY A 243 -14.96 8.45 26.24
C GLY A 243 -14.31 9.17 25.05
N GLN A 244 -14.15 8.50 23.90
CA GLN A 244 -13.52 9.03 22.70
C GLN A 244 -14.58 9.63 21.77
N SER A 245 -14.35 10.86 21.28
CA SER A 245 -15.29 11.57 20.41
C SER A 245 -14.83 11.65 18.95
N THR A 246 -13.55 11.39 18.69
CA THR A 246 -12.94 11.56 17.36
C THR A 246 -12.36 10.26 16.86
N TRP A 247 -12.78 9.83 15.66
CA TRP A 247 -12.20 8.72 14.91
C TRP A 247 -12.44 8.90 13.41
N HIS A 248 -11.69 8.18 12.58
CA HIS A 248 -11.66 8.37 11.13
C HIS A 248 -11.74 7.06 10.38
N TYR A 249 -12.26 7.10 9.16
CA TYR A 249 -12.30 6.00 8.22
C TYR A 249 -11.50 6.31 6.96
N SER A 250 -10.80 5.32 6.42
CA SER A 250 -10.47 5.26 5.01
C SER A 250 -11.29 4.15 4.37
N LEU A 251 -11.74 4.36 3.14
CA LEU A 251 -12.54 3.39 2.39
C LEU A 251 -11.70 2.85 1.24
N ASP A 252 -11.65 1.54 1.09
CA ASP A 252 -10.83 0.92 0.05
C ASP A 252 -11.67 -0.09 -0.75
N PHE A 253 -11.87 0.24 -2.02
CA PHE A 253 -12.63 -0.59 -2.98
C PHE A 253 -11.75 -1.58 -3.75
N ASN A 254 -10.42 -1.48 -3.62
CA ASN A 254 -9.47 -2.30 -4.36
C ASN A 254 -9.82 -2.40 -5.86
N GLU A 255 -10.02 -1.25 -6.52
CA GLU A 255 -10.24 -1.11 -7.97
C GLU A 255 -11.60 -1.63 -8.49
N LYS A 256 -12.54 -2.00 -7.62
CA LYS A 256 -13.72 -2.78 -8.01
C LYS A 256 -14.92 -1.96 -8.43
N CYS A 257 -14.98 -0.66 -8.16
CA CYS A 257 -16.05 0.18 -8.69
C CYS A 257 -16.01 0.16 -10.21
N LYS A 258 -17.16 -0.17 -10.80
CA LYS A 258 -17.30 -0.25 -12.25
C LYS A 258 -16.94 1.07 -12.94
N ASN A 259 -17.31 2.18 -12.32
CA ASN A 259 -17.11 3.54 -12.81
C ASN A 259 -17.24 4.56 -11.66
N VAL A 260 -17.02 5.83 -11.97
CA VAL A 260 -17.12 6.93 -11.00
C VAL A 260 -18.57 7.18 -10.56
N GLU A 261 -19.56 6.87 -11.38
CA GLU A 261 -20.99 7.01 -11.06
C GLU A 261 -21.38 6.13 -9.88
N TYR A 262 -20.86 4.89 -9.83
CA TYR A 262 -21.04 4.01 -8.68
C TYR A 262 -20.52 4.66 -7.38
N LEU A 263 -19.35 5.27 -7.44
CA LEU A 263 -18.73 5.96 -6.30
C LEU A 263 -19.57 7.15 -5.83
N LEU A 264 -20.08 7.95 -6.76
CA LEU A 264 -20.93 9.11 -6.45
C LEU A 264 -22.22 8.71 -5.80
N GLU A 265 -22.90 7.68 -6.33
CA GLU A 265 -24.13 7.14 -5.75
C GLU A 265 -23.87 6.54 -4.37
N PHE A 266 -22.77 5.82 -4.18
CA PHE A 266 -22.35 5.31 -2.88
C PHE A 266 -22.19 6.44 -1.85
N LEU A 267 -21.51 7.53 -2.20
CA LEU A 267 -21.30 8.67 -1.31
C LEU A 267 -22.62 9.34 -0.92
N GLU A 268 -23.55 9.50 -1.87
CA GLU A 268 -24.90 10.04 -1.57
C GLU A 268 -25.64 9.16 -0.59
N GLN A 269 -25.68 7.85 -0.82
CA GLN A 269 -26.38 6.91 0.05
C GLN A 269 -25.76 6.80 1.45
N VAL A 270 -24.42 6.83 1.58
CA VAL A 270 -23.76 6.87 2.91
C VAL A 270 -24.12 8.14 3.63
N LYS A 271 -24.09 9.29 2.95
CA LYS A 271 -24.43 10.60 3.53
C LYS A 271 -25.87 10.65 4.00
N GLU A 272 -26.80 10.06 3.25
CA GLU A 272 -28.22 9.97 3.61
C GLU A 272 -28.44 9.05 4.81
N LYS A 273 -27.88 7.80 4.76
CA LYS A 273 -28.13 6.78 5.80
C LYS A 273 -27.35 6.98 7.08
N SER A 274 -26.18 7.61 7.02
CA SER A 274 -25.33 7.89 8.18
C SER A 274 -24.46 9.13 7.94
N PRO A 275 -25.02 10.35 8.16
CA PRO A 275 -24.23 11.59 8.09
C PRO A 275 -23.00 11.56 8.99
N ALA A 276 -23.09 10.88 10.14
CA ALA A 276 -21.97 10.72 11.07
C ALA A 276 -20.82 9.91 10.45
N ALA A 277 -21.11 8.74 9.85
CA ALA A 277 -20.10 7.95 9.14
C ALA A 277 -19.48 8.77 8.01
N PHE A 278 -20.31 9.43 7.19
CA PHE A 278 -19.85 10.25 6.07
C PHE A 278 -18.85 11.33 6.52
N SER A 279 -19.15 12.04 7.60
CA SER A 279 -18.28 13.11 8.13
C SER A 279 -16.93 12.61 8.66
N ARG A 280 -16.79 11.32 8.93
CA ARG A 280 -15.57 10.67 9.43
C ARG A 280 -14.72 10.05 8.33
N ILE A 281 -15.18 10.00 7.08
CA ILE A 281 -14.40 9.50 5.96
C ILE A 281 -13.29 10.50 5.67
N ALA A 282 -12.04 10.08 5.89
CA ALA A 282 -10.86 10.90 5.63
C ALA A 282 -10.48 10.87 4.14
N TYR A 283 -10.57 9.70 3.51
CA TYR A 283 -10.33 9.52 2.08
C TYR A 283 -10.88 8.19 1.55
N ILE A 284 -10.97 8.09 0.23
CA ILE A 284 -11.32 6.89 -0.51
C ILE A 284 -10.09 6.46 -1.32
N GLU A 285 -9.70 5.19 -1.22
CA GLU A 285 -8.54 4.62 -1.86
C GLU A 285 -8.94 3.80 -3.09
N GLN A 286 -8.28 4.03 -4.21
CA GLN A 286 -8.33 3.34 -5.49
C GLN A 286 -9.73 2.77 -5.82
N PRO A 287 -10.74 3.62 -6.05
CA PRO A 287 -12.09 3.12 -6.29
C PRO A 287 -12.22 2.36 -7.61
N THR A 288 -11.55 2.82 -8.69
CA THR A 288 -11.65 2.24 -10.04
C THR A 288 -10.34 1.60 -10.48
N GLY A 289 -10.37 0.85 -11.59
CA GLY A 289 -9.25 0.06 -12.10
C GLY A 289 -7.92 0.81 -12.19
N ARG A 290 -6.83 0.11 -11.88
CA ARG A 290 -5.46 0.66 -11.78
C ARG A 290 -4.87 1.18 -13.08
N ASP A 291 -5.33 0.70 -14.23
CA ASP A 291 -4.90 1.22 -15.53
C ASP A 291 -5.60 2.55 -15.81
N LEU A 292 -4.97 3.64 -15.38
CA LEU A 292 -5.49 5.00 -15.57
C LEU A 292 -5.57 5.37 -17.06
N LYS A 293 -4.70 4.80 -17.90
CA LYS A 293 -4.71 5.07 -19.37
C LYS A 293 -5.96 4.47 -20.00
N ALA A 294 -6.31 3.26 -19.64
CA ALA A 294 -7.53 2.60 -20.11
C ALA A 294 -8.81 3.16 -19.47
N SER A 295 -8.70 3.76 -18.29
CA SER A 295 -9.84 4.23 -17.47
C SER A 295 -10.01 5.75 -17.48
N ARG A 296 -9.56 6.46 -18.52
CA ARG A 296 -9.58 7.94 -18.59
C ARG A 296 -10.97 8.57 -18.39
N ALA A 297 -12.05 7.86 -18.63
CA ALA A 297 -13.40 8.34 -18.37
C ALA A 297 -13.73 8.43 -16.86
N ASN A 298 -13.04 7.67 -16.01
CA ASN A 298 -13.28 7.63 -14.57
C ASN A 298 -12.55 8.76 -13.83
N VAL A 299 -12.91 10.00 -14.12
CA VAL A 299 -12.34 11.19 -13.46
C VAL A 299 -12.95 11.39 -12.07
N MET A 300 -12.12 11.72 -11.08
CA MET A 300 -12.51 11.80 -9.67
C MET A 300 -12.90 13.22 -9.21
N HIS A 301 -12.90 14.21 -10.11
CA HIS A 301 -13.18 15.62 -9.75
C HIS A 301 -14.49 15.84 -8.98
N ALA A 302 -15.55 15.12 -9.29
CA ALA A 302 -16.82 15.26 -8.59
C ALA A 302 -16.81 14.57 -7.22
N ALA A 303 -16.19 13.41 -7.11
CA ALA A 303 -16.05 12.67 -5.86
C ALA A 303 -15.09 13.39 -4.90
N SER A 304 -13.94 13.87 -5.40
CA SER A 304 -12.91 14.51 -4.57
C SER A 304 -13.32 15.89 -4.03
N LYS A 305 -14.36 16.51 -4.58
CA LYS A 305 -14.99 17.70 -3.97
C LYS A 305 -15.77 17.36 -2.70
N GLN A 306 -16.19 16.12 -2.53
CA GLN A 306 -16.92 15.67 -1.34
C GLN A 306 -15.97 15.03 -0.32
N ILE A 307 -15.16 14.07 -0.77
CA ILE A 307 -14.19 13.31 0.05
C ILE A 307 -12.89 13.17 -0.78
N PRO A 308 -11.70 13.39 -0.21
CA PRO A 308 -10.44 13.14 -0.89
C PRO A 308 -10.38 11.73 -1.49
N VAL A 309 -9.88 11.60 -2.72
CA VAL A 309 -9.68 10.32 -3.40
C VAL A 309 -8.20 10.12 -3.67
N VAL A 310 -7.65 8.99 -3.24
CA VAL A 310 -6.22 8.71 -3.37
C VAL A 310 -5.97 7.51 -4.29
N ILE A 311 -4.84 7.53 -5.01
CA ILE A 311 -4.39 6.36 -5.76
C ILE A 311 -3.62 5.40 -4.85
N ASP A 312 -3.64 4.11 -5.17
CA ASP A 312 -2.85 3.03 -4.56
C ASP A 312 -2.20 2.17 -5.66
N GLU A 313 -2.92 1.20 -6.21
CA GLU A 313 -2.41 0.26 -7.22
C GLU A 313 -1.96 0.94 -8.52
N SER A 314 -2.45 2.14 -8.79
CA SER A 314 -2.04 2.94 -9.96
C SER A 314 -0.72 3.68 -9.77
N LEU A 315 -0.21 3.81 -8.54
CA LEU A 315 1.02 4.55 -8.25
C LEU A 315 2.25 3.68 -8.52
N LEU A 316 2.82 3.83 -9.70
CA LEU A 316 4.00 3.08 -10.13
C LEU A 316 5.22 3.99 -10.34
N ASP A 317 4.97 5.22 -10.79
CA ASP A 317 5.98 6.20 -11.17
C ASP A 317 5.42 7.63 -11.14
N LEU A 318 6.25 8.61 -11.49
CA LEU A 318 5.86 10.02 -11.59
C LEU A 318 4.79 10.25 -12.67
N GLU A 319 4.85 9.54 -13.81
CA GLU A 319 3.86 9.68 -14.88
C GLU A 319 2.46 9.30 -14.38
N SER A 320 2.33 8.19 -13.70
CA SER A 320 1.06 7.72 -13.12
C SER A 320 0.54 8.68 -12.04
N LEU A 321 1.43 9.25 -11.23
CA LEU A 321 1.06 10.26 -10.23
C LEU A 321 0.49 11.54 -10.88
N LEU A 322 1.17 12.06 -11.89
CA LEU A 322 0.72 13.25 -12.62
C LEU A 322 -0.61 13.00 -13.33
N MET A 323 -0.76 11.84 -13.97
CA MET A 323 -1.99 11.43 -14.61
C MET A 323 -3.16 11.32 -13.61
N ALA A 324 -2.94 10.72 -12.45
CA ALA A 324 -3.94 10.65 -11.39
C ALA A 324 -4.38 12.05 -10.94
N ARG A 325 -3.43 12.97 -10.78
CA ARG A 325 -3.73 14.37 -10.45
C ARG A 325 -4.61 15.04 -11.52
N GLU A 326 -4.30 14.86 -12.81
CA GLU A 326 -5.15 15.33 -13.92
C GLU A 326 -6.56 14.76 -13.86
N MET A 327 -6.70 13.49 -13.46
CA MET A 327 -7.99 12.80 -13.32
C MET A 327 -8.74 13.17 -12.04
N GLY A 328 -8.20 14.06 -11.20
CA GLY A 328 -8.87 14.60 -10.02
C GLY A 328 -8.64 13.79 -8.74
N TYR A 329 -7.68 12.87 -8.72
CA TYR A 329 -7.19 12.31 -7.46
C TYR A 329 -6.45 13.39 -6.66
N THR A 330 -6.58 13.36 -5.35
CA THR A 330 -6.07 14.41 -4.44
C THR A 330 -4.94 13.94 -3.53
N GLY A 331 -4.54 12.67 -3.65
CA GLY A 331 -3.47 12.09 -2.86
C GLY A 331 -3.07 10.71 -3.35
N ALA A 332 -2.15 10.10 -2.61
CA ALA A 332 -1.62 8.78 -2.89
C ALA A 332 -1.45 7.96 -1.60
N ALA A 333 -1.75 6.68 -1.64
CA ALA A 333 -1.39 5.72 -0.61
C ALA A 333 0.05 5.27 -0.88
N LEU A 334 0.99 5.77 -0.06
CA LEU A 334 2.41 5.43 -0.20
C LEU A 334 2.67 4.06 0.44
N LYS A 335 3.46 3.25 -0.27
CA LYS A 335 3.95 1.94 0.20
C LYS A 335 5.47 1.93 0.04
N ALA A 336 6.16 1.50 1.10
CA ALA A 336 7.61 1.36 1.11
C ALA A 336 8.01 -0.01 0.56
#